data_d4dd205f6aeebd2ca8f3a8029348d9bb
#
_entry.id   d4dd205f6aeebd2ca8f3a8029348d9bb
#
_cell.length_a   1.000
_cell.length_b   1.000
_cell.length_c   1.000
_cell.angle_alpha   90.00
_cell.angle_beta   90.00
_cell.angle_gamma   90.00
#
_symmetry.space_group_name_H-M   'P 1'
#
loop_
_entity.id
_entity.type
_entity.pdbx_description
1 polymer ?
#
loop_
_entity_poly.entity_id
_entity_poly.type
_entity_poly.pdbx_seq_one_letter_code
_entity_poly.pdbx_strand_id
1 'polypeptide(L)'
;MQTFKKYITIMEKNKNDFSPKNTSVEKILKIAPWLKDADTTDAIIGIKSNRIVWYNGTWNNGTWKDGIWESGTWKDGTWEDGIWNNGTWNNGTWKDGIWKRGTWKDGTWKNGSWRNGKWKDGTWNNGTWHDGIWKDGIWKSGIWRGGTWEDGTWEDGTWVKGTWNNGTWNNGTWGNGTWNNGTWNNGTWYNGTWNNGTWNNGTWHDGTWKKGSWKNGTWKSKKNLRPDKRK
;
A
#
# COMPACT_ATOMS: atom_id res chain seq x y z
N MET A 1 12.09 23.94 21.57
CA MET A 1 12.46 22.91 22.56
C MET A 1 11.35 22.59 23.61
N GLN A 2 10.30 23.40 23.69
CA GLN A 2 9.19 23.17 24.63
C GLN A 2 8.10 22.22 24.10
N THR A 3 7.95 22.03 22.79
CA THR A 3 6.81 21.29 22.19
C THR A 3 6.93 19.77 22.35
N PHE A 4 8.13 19.20 22.24
CA PHE A 4 8.33 17.74 22.32
C PHE A 4 8.20 17.17 23.74
N LYS A 5 8.56 17.95 24.78
CA LYS A 5 8.51 17.48 26.20
C LYS A 5 7.11 17.35 26.80
N LYS A 6 6.08 17.98 26.21
CA LYS A 6 4.78 18.19 26.89
C LYS A 6 3.81 17.01 26.79
N TYR A 7 3.99 16.09 25.85
CA TYR A 7 2.97 15.09 25.47
C TYR A 7 3.52 13.70 25.16
N ILE A 8 4.68 13.32 25.74
CA ILE A 8 5.27 11.99 25.51
C ILE A 8 5.20 11.16 26.77
N THR A 9 4.51 10.03 26.71
CA THR A 9 4.61 8.96 27.69
C THR A 9 5.66 7.94 27.23
N ILE A 10 6.67 7.71 28.05
CA ILE A 10 7.78 6.81 27.71
C ILE A 10 7.57 5.47 28.40
N MET A 11 7.64 4.38 27.66
CA MET A 11 7.52 3.01 28.18
C MET A 11 8.82 2.23 28.04
N GLU A 12 9.30 1.63 29.13
CA GLU A 12 10.28 0.53 29.09
C GLU A 12 9.56 -0.80 29.33
N LYS A 13 9.83 -1.79 28.48
CA LYS A 13 9.30 -3.14 28.64
C LYS A 13 10.31 -3.98 29.46
N ASN A 14 10.01 -4.27 30.72
CA ASN A 14 10.56 -5.43 31.41
C ASN A 14 9.78 -6.69 31.02
N LYS A 15 10.44 -7.86 31.06
CA LYS A 15 9.96 -9.14 30.49
C LYS A 15 8.53 -9.57 30.88
N ASN A 16 7.89 -8.97 31.89
CA ASN A 16 6.57 -9.37 32.39
C ASN A 16 5.67 -8.24 32.91
N ASP A 17 5.99 -6.95 32.66
CA ASP A 17 5.14 -5.87 33.17
C ASP A 17 5.15 -4.63 32.27
N PHE A 18 3.96 -4.08 31.96
CA PHE A 18 3.77 -2.81 31.27
C PHE A 18 3.74 -1.66 32.28
N SER A 19 4.81 -1.44 33.03
CA SER A 19 4.90 -0.25 33.86
C SER A 19 5.78 0.82 33.19
N PRO A 20 5.37 2.11 33.25
CA PRO A 20 6.20 3.19 32.78
C PRO A 20 7.43 3.33 33.68
N LYS A 21 8.59 2.88 33.23
CA LYS A 21 9.89 3.13 33.87
C LYS A 21 10.73 4.00 32.95
N ASN A 22 11.06 5.17 33.49
CA ASN A 22 12.02 6.21 33.11
C ASN A 22 13.06 5.84 32.00
N THR A 23 12.59 5.63 30.77
CA THR A 23 13.46 5.93 29.64
C THR A 23 13.46 7.45 29.51
N SER A 24 14.59 8.10 29.79
CA SER A 24 14.64 9.56 29.72
C SER A 24 14.45 10.00 28.26
N VAL A 25 13.79 11.14 28.06
CA VAL A 25 13.70 11.80 26.75
C VAL A 25 15.07 11.91 26.08
N GLU A 26 16.12 12.12 26.87
CA GLU A 26 17.52 12.16 26.43
C GLU A 26 17.98 10.85 25.78
N LYS A 27 17.62 9.71 26.34
CA LYS A 27 17.96 8.40 25.75
C LYS A 27 17.23 8.17 24.43
N ILE A 28 15.96 8.57 24.33
CA ILE A 28 15.19 8.52 23.07
C ILE A 28 15.84 9.42 22.04
N LEU A 29 16.13 10.69 22.39
CA LEU A 29 16.73 11.65 21.46
C LEU A 29 18.18 11.29 21.09
N LYS A 30 18.89 10.52 21.92
CA LYS A 30 20.20 9.97 21.55
C LYS A 30 20.10 8.93 20.44
N ILE A 31 19.05 8.11 20.43
CA ILE A 31 18.80 7.09 19.40
C ILE A 31 18.11 7.71 18.16
N ALA A 32 17.17 8.61 18.38
CA ALA A 32 16.37 9.25 17.36
C ALA A 32 16.35 10.77 17.52
N PRO A 33 17.45 11.46 17.21
CA PRO A 33 17.55 12.92 17.36
C PRO A 33 16.55 13.68 16.48
N TRP A 34 16.07 13.08 15.42
CA TRP A 34 15.06 13.61 14.51
C TRP A 34 13.67 13.77 15.17
N LEU A 35 13.39 13.04 16.27
CA LEU A 35 12.13 13.19 17.01
C LEU A 35 11.97 14.56 17.67
N LYS A 36 13.06 15.29 17.88
CA LYS A 36 12.99 16.65 18.47
C LYS A 36 12.15 17.63 17.64
N ASP A 37 12.11 17.40 16.32
CA ASP A 37 11.43 18.24 15.33
C ASP A 37 10.04 17.68 14.94
N ALA A 38 9.61 16.59 15.57
CA ALA A 38 8.32 15.96 15.34
C ALA A 38 7.20 16.71 16.08
N ASP A 39 6.09 16.92 15.39
CA ASP A 39 4.84 17.38 15.98
C ASP A 39 3.95 16.19 16.30
N THR A 40 3.66 15.99 17.60
CA THR A 40 2.95 14.80 18.09
C THR A 40 1.96 15.14 19.17
N THR A 41 0.92 14.32 19.31
CA THR A 41 -0.07 14.42 20.38
C THR A 41 -0.26 13.04 21.03
N ASP A 42 -0.21 13.01 22.38
CA ASP A 42 -0.39 11.81 23.20
C ASP A 42 0.52 10.65 22.78
N ALA A 43 1.75 10.98 22.39
CA ALA A 43 2.73 10.00 21.93
C ALA A 43 3.21 9.08 23.05
N ILE A 44 3.12 7.77 22.82
CA ILE A 44 3.68 6.73 23.67
C ILE A 44 4.85 6.11 22.93
N ILE A 45 6.06 6.38 23.40
CA ILE A 45 7.30 5.98 22.72
C ILE A 45 8.19 5.17 23.68
N GLY A 46 8.90 4.20 23.14
CA GLY A 46 9.91 3.44 23.87
C GLY A 46 11.07 3.01 22.99
N ILE A 47 11.93 2.20 23.58
CA ILE A 47 13.11 1.62 22.92
C ILE A 47 13.05 0.11 23.05
N LYS A 48 13.26 -0.59 21.93
CA LYS A 48 13.37 -2.04 21.87
C LYS A 48 14.53 -2.43 20.96
N SER A 49 15.49 -3.18 21.48
CA SER A 49 16.68 -3.60 20.70
C SER A 49 17.37 -2.42 20.00
N ASN A 50 17.58 -1.33 20.73
CA ASN A 50 18.19 -0.08 20.23
C ASN A 50 17.46 0.60 19.06
N ARG A 51 16.17 0.29 18.86
CA ARG A 51 15.29 0.95 17.88
C ARG A 51 14.15 1.68 18.60
N ILE A 52 13.71 2.76 18.03
CA ILE A 52 12.51 3.47 18.50
C ILE A 52 11.27 2.62 18.20
N VAL A 53 10.37 2.59 19.19
CA VAL A 53 9.05 2.00 19.07
C VAL A 53 8.01 3.05 19.41
N TRP A 54 7.17 3.38 18.46
CA TRP A 54 5.97 4.16 18.65
C TRP A 54 4.82 3.21 18.97
N TYR A 55 4.33 3.22 20.19
CA TYR A 55 3.27 2.31 20.63
C TYR A 55 1.89 2.85 20.27
N ASN A 56 1.66 4.15 20.47
CA ASN A 56 0.37 4.78 20.17
C ASN A 56 0.46 6.31 20.19
N GLY A 57 -0.63 6.98 19.79
CA GLY A 57 -0.75 8.43 19.77
C GLY A 57 -0.92 8.96 18.34
N THR A 58 -0.79 10.28 18.21
CA THR A 58 -0.95 10.97 16.94
C THR A 58 0.37 11.61 16.51
N TRP A 59 0.85 11.28 15.34
CA TRP A 59 1.89 12.00 14.63
C TRP A 59 1.21 13.06 13.75
N ASN A 60 1.37 14.33 14.10
CA ASN A 60 0.74 15.41 13.35
C ASN A 60 1.54 15.75 12.09
N ASN A 61 2.87 15.93 12.23
CA ASN A 61 3.77 16.27 11.13
C ASN A 61 5.24 16.02 11.49
N GLY A 62 6.11 16.02 10.48
CA GLY A 62 7.55 15.88 10.61
C GLY A 62 8.11 14.71 9.81
N THR A 63 9.35 14.34 10.12
CA THR A 63 10.02 13.23 9.43
C THR A 63 10.29 12.07 10.38
N TRP A 64 9.69 10.92 10.14
CA TRP A 64 10.04 9.65 10.75
C TRP A 64 11.15 8.98 9.95
N LYS A 65 12.30 8.72 10.56
CA LYS A 65 13.45 8.15 9.82
C LYS A 65 13.50 6.65 9.83
N ASP A 66 13.39 6.02 11.01
CA ASP A 66 13.41 4.57 11.18
C ASP A 66 12.81 4.15 12.52
N GLY A 67 12.35 2.92 12.61
CA GLY A 67 11.83 2.34 13.83
C GLY A 67 10.64 1.42 13.62
N ILE A 68 9.88 1.21 14.69
CA ILE A 68 8.69 0.38 14.67
C ILE A 68 7.50 1.24 15.09
N TRP A 69 6.50 1.30 14.25
CA TRP A 69 5.19 1.88 14.55
C TRP A 69 4.20 0.76 14.88
N GLU A 70 3.78 0.65 16.13
CA GLU A 70 2.84 -0.39 16.55
C GLU A 70 1.40 -0.02 16.23
N SER A 71 0.97 1.20 16.59
CA SER A 71 -0.40 1.66 16.36
C SER A 71 -0.51 3.18 16.46
N GLY A 72 -1.67 3.73 16.12
CA GLY A 72 -2.00 5.14 16.26
C GLY A 72 -2.38 5.80 14.94
N THR A 73 -2.34 7.13 14.94
CA THR A 73 -2.74 7.95 13.80
C THR A 73 -1.56 8.75 13.27
N TRP A 74 -1.25 8.58 12.02
CA TRP A 74 -0.36 9.45 11.23
C TRP A 74 -1.22 10.45 10.47
N LYS A 75 -1.02 11.75 10.68
CA LYS A 75 -1.76 12.78 9.94
C LYS A 75 -1.05 13.20 8.68
N ASP A 76 0.22 13.63 8.78
CA ASP A 76 0.99 14.13 7.65
C ASP A 76 2.50 14.05 7.91
N GLY A 77 3.30 14.31 6.87
CA GLY A 77 4.76 14.36 6.92
C GLY A 77 5.43 13.29 6.07
N THR A 78 6.69 12.98 6.40
CA THR A 78 7.50 12.02 5.66
C THR A 78 7.86 10.83 6.52
N TRP A 79 7.53 9.64 6.07
CA TRP A 79 8.05 8.38 6.56
C TRP A 79 9.22 7.94 5.67
N GLU A 80 10.42 7.82 6.23
CA GLU A 80 11.59 7.40 5.43
C GLU A 80 11.71 5.90 5.35
N ASP A 81 11.74 5.19 6.51
CA ASP A 81 11.88 3.73 6.57
C ASP A 81 11.36 3.16 7.90
N GLY A 82 11.25 1.85 8.00
CA GLY A 82 10.89 1.13 9.21
C GLY A 82 9.71 0.17 9.03
N ILE A 83 9.12 -0.21 10.15
CA ILE A 83 8.01 -1.18 10.17
C ILE A 83 6.76 -0.50 10.72
N TRP A 84 5.73 -0.44 9.91
CA TRP A 84 4.38 -0.07 10.32
C TRP A 84 3.56 -1.32 10.61
N ASN A 85 3.20 -1.55 11.87
CA ASN A 85 2.41 -2.73 12.24
C ASN A 85 0.92 -2.51 12.00
N ASN A 86 0.36 -1.39 12.50
CA ASN A 86 -1.07 -1.09 12.36
C ASN A 86 -1.37 0.41 12.58
N GLY A 87 -2.56 0.86 12.25
CA GLY A 87 -3.06 2.20 12.52
C GLY A 87 -3.67 2.86 11.29
N THR A 88 -3.85 4.18 11.39
CA THR A 88 -4.41 5.00 10.31
C THR A 88 -3.37 5.99 9.80
N TRP A 89 -3.08 5.93 8.53
CA TRP A 89 -2.34 6.91 7.77
C TRP A 89 -3.32 7.84 7.04
N ASN A 90 -3.28 9.14 7.33
CA ASN A 90 -4.18 10.07 6.64
C ASN A 90 -3.57 10.62 5.35
N ASN A 91 -2.37 11.19 5.42
CA ASN A 91 -1.69 11.82 4.29
C ASN A 91 -0.17 11.85 4.48
N GLY A 92 0.57 12.30 3.48
CA GLY A 92 2.00 12.49 3.49
C GLY A 92 2.76 11.57 2.52
N THR A 93 4.06 11.47 2.73
CA THR A 93 4.94 10.66 1.87
C THR A 93 5.52 9.48 2.61
N TRP A 94 5.24 8.29 2.14
CA TRP A 94 5.92 7.05 2.51
C TRP A 94 7.06 6.79 1.52
N LYS A 95 8.32 6.77 1.99
CA LYS A 95 9.47 6.52 1.10
C LYS A 95 9.74 5.03 0.93
N ASP A 96 9.97 4.30 2.04
CA ASP A 96 10.28 2.86 2.01
C ASP A 96 9.91 2.16 3.32
N GLY A 97 10.06 0.85 3.39
CA GLY A 97 9.83 0.04 4.58
C GLY A 97 8.71 -0.98 4.43
N ILE A 98 8.23 -1.48 5.56
CA ILE A 98 7.20 -2.53 5.59
C ILE A 98 5.92 -2.03 6.24
N TRP A 99 4.86 -1.97 5.48
CA TRP A 99 3.50 -1.81 5.95
C TRP A 99 2.86 -3.17 6.19
N LYS A 100 2.48 -3.51 7.42
CA LYS A 100 1.87 -4.81 7.71
C LYS A 100 0.36 -4.77 7.55
N ARG A 101 -0.32 -3.81 8.17
CA ARG A 101 -1.78 -3.64 8.08
C ARG A 101 -2.24 -2.27 8.54
N GLY A 102 -3.50 -1.96 8.37
CA GLY A 102 -4.13 -0.71 8.77
C GLY A 102 -4.87 -0.04 7.62
N THR A 103 -5.18 1.22 7.78
CA THR A 103 -5.86 2.01 6.76
C THR A 103 -4.95 3.13 6.26
N TRP A 104 -4.66 3.12 4.99
CA TRP A 104 -4.10 4.24 4.24
C TRP A 104 -5.24 5.04 3.63
N LYS A 105 -5.31 6.35 3.92
CA LYS A 105 -6.38 7.19 3.37
C LYS A 105 -5.96 7.88 2.09
N ASP A 106 -4.81 8.58 2.10
CA ASP A 106 -4.31 9.35 0.98
C ASP A 106 -2.80 9.58 1.10
N GLY A 107 -2.18 10.16 0.08
CA GLY A 107 -0.78 10.54 0.03
C GLY A 107 0.03 9.77 -1.02
N THR A 108 1.35 9.84 -0.89
CA THR A 108 2.27 9.23 -1.85
C THR A 108 3.05 8.09 -1.25
N TRP A 109 2.85 6.90 -1.76
CA TRP A 109 3.70 5.74 -1.52
C TRP A 109 4.79 5.67 -2.59
N LYS A 110 6.07 5.76 -2.20
CA LYS A 110 7.17 5.70 -3.19
C LYS A 110 7.65 4.27 -3.44
N ASN A 111 7.96 3.52 -2.38
CA ASN A 111 8.48 2.15 -2.48
C ASN A 111 8.22 1.36 -1.20
N GLY A 112 8.53 0.06 -1.19
CA GLY A 112 8.47 -0.80 -0.04
C GLY A 112 7.49 -1.97 -0.18
N SER A 113 7.16 -2.59 0.94
CA SER A 113 6.32 -3.78 0.98
C SER A 113 5.03 -3.53 1.74
N TRP A 114 3.92 -3.56 1.05
CA TRP A 114 2.57 -3.57 1.61
C TRP A 114 2.10 -5.01 1.83
N ARG A 115 1.87 -5.42 3.08
CA ARG A 115 1.45 -6.79 3.40
C ARG A 115 -0.05 -6.97 3.31
N ASN A 116 -0.82 -6.12 3.99
CA ASN A 116 -2.28 -6.19 4.02
C ASN A 116 -2.89 -4.86 4.52
N GLY A 117 -4.19 -4.69 4.35
CA GLY A 117 -4.94 -3.55 4.85
C GLY A 117 -5.82 -2.92 3.79
N LYS A 118 -6.23 -1.69 4.06
CA LYS A 118 -7.11 -0.94 3.18
C LYS A 118 -6.44 0.33 2.68
N TRP A 119 -6.20 0.39 1.39
CA TRP A 119 -5.82 1.58 0.65
C TRP A 119 -7.08 2.28 0.15
N LYS A 120 -7.27 3.55 0.50
CA LYS A 120 -8.45 4.28 0.05
C LYS A 120 -8.19 5.08 -1.21
N ASP A 121 -7.15 5.91 -1.21
CA ASP A 121 -6.79 6.79 -2.31
C ASP A 121 -5.31 7.18 -2.28
N GLY A 122 -4.83 7.91 -3.27
CA GLY A 122 -3.47 8.43 -3.38
C GLY A 122 -2.66 7.79 -4.51
N THR A 123 -1.36 8.03 -4.48
CA THR A 123 -0.46 7.55 -5.54
C THR A 123 0.51 6.50 -5.02
N TRP A 124 0.45 5.32 -5.61
CA TRP A 124 1.44 4.26 -5.46
C TRP A 124 2.46 4.33 -6.60
N ASN A 125 3.73 4.64 -6.32
CA ASN A 125 4.72 4.70 -7.39
C ASN A 125 5.33 3.32 -7.69
N ASN A 126 5.82 2.61 -6.66
CA ASN A 126 6.49 1.31 -6.85
C ASN A 126 6.48 0.47 -5.58
N GLY A 127 6.90 -0.78 -5.67
CA GLY A 127 7.02 -1.71 -4.55
C GLY A 127 6.19 -2.98 -4.73
N THR A 128 6.02 -3.72 -3.65
CA THR A 128 5.25 -4.97 -3.68
C THR A 128 4.01 -4.87 -2.81
N TRP A 129 2.86 -5.02 -3.42
CA TRP A 129 1.57 -5.22 -2.77
C TRP A 129 1.31 -6.73 -2.63
N HIS A 130 1.13 -7.22 -1.41
CA HIS A 130 0.88 -8.65 -1.20
C HIS A 130 -0.60 -9.00 -1.16
N ASP A 131 -1.39 -8.25 -0.39
CA ASP A 131 -2.82 -8.52 -0.22
C ASP A 131 -3.55 -7.29 0.36
N GLY A 132 -4.88 -7.32 0.37
CA GLY A 132 -5.73 -6.28 0.93
C GLY A 132 -6.72 -5.70 -0.08
N ILE A 133 -7.27 -4.55 0.25
CA ILE A 133 -8.26 -3.85 -0.56
C ILE A 133 -7.70 -2.53 -1.05
N TRP A 134 -7.58 -2.38 -2.34
CA TRP A 134 -7.36 -1.12 -3.04
C TRP A 134 -8.70 -0.53 -3.48
N LYS A 135 -9.05 0.64 -2.98
CA LYS A 135 -10.34 1.26 -3.32
C LYS A 135 -10.26 2.14 -4.54
N ASP A 136 -9.32 3.08 -4.55
CA ASP A 136 -9.16 4.05 -5.63
C ASP A 136 -7.74 4.62 -5.65
N GLY A 137 -7.41 5.45 -6.62
CA GLY A 137 -6.13 6.14 -6.76
C GLY A 137 -5.33 5.67 -7.98
N ILE A 138 -4.05 6.03 -8.00
CA ILE A 138 -3.15 5.76 -9.11
C ILE A 138 -2.07 4.76 -8.71
N TRP A 139 -2.04 3.62 -9.36
CA TRP A 139 -0.95 2.67 -9.33
C TRP A 139 -0.03 2.89 -10.52
N LYS A 140 1.19 3.37 -10.28
CA LYS A 140 2.15 3.64 -11.38
C LYS A 140 2.93 2.41 -11.80
N SER A 141 3.52 1.68 -10.85
CA SER A 141 4.32 0.49 -11.16
C SER A 141 4.48 -0.42 -9.95
N GLY A 142 5.08 -1.58 -10.14
CA GLY A 142 5.40 -2.54 -9.10
C GLY A 142 4.73 -3.90 -9.28
N ILE A 143 4.66 -4.68 -8.21
CA ILE A 143 4.13 -6.03 -8.24
C ILE A 143 2.89 -6.13 -7.34
N TRP A 144 1.75 -6.43 -7.93
CA TRP A 144 0.52 -6.81 -7.25
C TRP A 144 0.45 -8.34 -7.12
N ARG A 145 0.49 -8.86 -5.90
CA ARG A 145 0.47 -10.32 -5.68
C ARG A 145 -0.92 -10.88 -5.42
N GLY A 146 -1.82 -10.11 -4.82
CA GLY A 146 -3.19 -10.56 -4.54
C GLY A 146 -4.06 -9.50 -3.91
N GLY A 147 -5.30 -9.86 -3.58
CA GLY A 147 -6.30 -8.97 -3.01
C GLY A 147 -7.33 -8.47 -4.00
N THR A 148 -8.05 -7.43 -3.60
CA THR A 148 -9.13 -6.84 -4.37
C THR A 148 -8.78 -5.43 -4.80
N TRP A 149 -8.84 -5.17 -6.08
CA TRP A 149 -8.85 -3.84 -6.69
C TRP A 149 -10.30 -3.42 -6.94
N GLU A 150 -10.76 -2.34 -6.33
CA GLU A 150 -12.13 -1.87 -6.53
C GLU A 150 -12.25 -0.93 -7.71
N ASP A 151 -11.46 0.17 -7.74
CA ASP A 151 -11.44 1.15 -8.83
C ASP A 151 -10.10 1.88 -8.92
N GLY A 152 -9.94 2.79 -9.86
CA GLY A 152 -8.77 3.66 -10.06
C GLY A 152 -8.02 3.38 -11.36
N THR A 153 -6.80 3.91 -11.43
CA THR A 153 -5.94 3.80 -12.62
C THR A 153 -4.71 2.95 -12.33
N TRP A 154 -4.55 1.89 -13.10
CA TRP A 154 -3.33 1.11 -13.19
C TRP A 154 -2.51 1.58 -14.40
N GLU A 155 -1.33 2.15 -14.17
CA GLU A 155 -0.47 2.61 -15.28
C GLU A 155 0.37 1.47 -15.87
N ASP A 156 1.17 0.80 -15.02
CA ASP A 156 2.05 -0.30 -15.46
C ASP A 156 2.42 -1.24 -14.31
N GLY A 157 3.09 -2.34 -14.60
CA GLY A 157 3.61 -3.30 -13.63
C GLY A 157 3.10 -4.72 -13.84
N THR A 158 3.25 -5.54 -12.79
CA THR A 158 2.87 -6.95 -12.85
C THR A 158 1.73 -7.24 -11.86
N TRP A 159 0.61 -7.67 -12.39
CA TRP A 159 -0.49 -8.27 -11.64
C TRP A 159 -0.34 -9.79 -11.62
N VAL A 160 -0.09 -10.38 -10.45
CA VAL A 160 0.09 -11.84 -10.34
C VAL A 160 -1.26 -12.53 -10.27
N LYS A 161 -2.12 -12.13 -9.32
CA LYS A 161 -3.48 -12.67 -9.15
C LYS A 161 -4.37 -11.73 -8.33
N GLY A 162 -5.65 -12.00 -8.28
CA GLY A 162 -6.62 -11.28 -7.46
C GLY A 162 -7.91 -10.95 -8.21
N THR A 163 -8.70 -10.06 -7.65
CA THR A 163 -9.95 -9.60 -8.25
C THR A 163 -9.84 -8.14 -8.63
N TRP A 164 -10.07 -7.84 -9.89
CA TRP A 164 -10.25 -6.50 -10.44
C TRP A 164 -11.73 -6.23 -10.64
N ASN A 165 -12.28 -5.23 -9.94
CA ASN A 165 -13.70 -4.93 -10.10
C ASN A 165 -13.95 -3.93 -11.21
N ASN A 166 -13.31 -2.76 -11.18
CA ASN A 166 -13.49 -1.71 -12.16
C ASN A 166 -12.24 -0.84 -12.30
N GLY A 167 -12.26 0.13 -13.21
CA GLY A 167 -11.19 1.12 -13.41
C GLY A 167 -10.50 0.99 -14.75
N THR A 168 -9.36 1.66 -14.89
CA THR A 168 -8.58 1.71 -16.13
C THR A 168 -7.23 1.00 -15.95
N TRP A 169 -7.00 0.02 -16.78
CA TRP A 169 -5.70 -0.63 -16.96
C TRP A 169 -5.02 -0.06 -18.21
N ASN A 170 -3.90 0.63 -18.04
CA ASN A 170 -3.20 1.21 -19.19
C ASN A 170 -2.25 0.20 -19.82
N ASN A 171 -1.31 -0.36 -19.05
CA ASN A 171 -0.31 -1.29 -19.57
C ASN A 171 0.18 -2.28 -18.50
N GLY A 172 1.03 -3.21 -18.88
CA GLY A 172 1.68 -4.16 -17.99
C GLY A 172 1.28 -5.60 -18.22
N THR A 173 1.56 -6.44 -17.25
CA THR A 173 1.34 -7.88 -17.32
C THR A 173 0.27 -8.34 -16.34
N TRP A 174 -0.79 -8.95 -16.84
CA TRP A 174 -1.80 -9.65 -16.07
C TRP A 174 -1.49 -11.16 -16.06
N GLY A 175 -1.16 -11.71 -14.90
CA GLY A 175 -0.90 -13.15 -14.75
C GLY A 175 -2.18 -13.96 -14.71
N ASN A 176 -2.99 -13.79 -13.66
CA ASN A 176 -4.21 -14.56 -13.46
C ASN A 176 -5.21 -13.80 -12.56
N GLY A 177 -6.44 -14.27 -12.47
CA GLY A 177 -7.48 -13.74 -11.59
C GLY A 177 -8.79 -13.45 -12.29
N THR A 178 -9.62 -12.62 -11.66
CA THR A 178 -10.93 -12.24 -12.18
C THR A 178 -10.96 -10.76 -12.51
N TRP A 179 -11.25 -10.45 -13.75
CA TRP A 179 -11.58 -9.12 -14.23
C TRP A 179 -13.09 -9.00 -14.33
N ASN A 180 -13.70 -8.12 -13.56
CA ASN A 180 -15.15 -7.95 -13.58
C ASN A 180 -15.58 -6.93 -14.62
N ASN A 181 -15.02 -5.72 -14.61
CA ASN A 181 -15.37 -4.66 -15.52
C ASN A 181 -14.25 -3.63 -15.66
N GLY A 182 -14.41 -2.65 -16.54
CA GLY A 182 -13.49 -1.54 -16.75
C GLY A 182 -12.87 -1.51 -18.13
N THR A 183 -11.83 -0.71 -18.30
CA THR A 183 -11.14 -0.51 -19.58
C THR A 183 -9.74 -1.07 -19.53
N TRP A 184 -9.45 -1.99 -20.43
CA TRP A 184 -8.11 -2.49 -20.70
C TRP A 184 -7.55 -1.79 -21.94
N ASN A 185 -6.52 -0.98 -21.79
CA ASN A 185 -5.94 -0.26 -22.93
C ASN A 185 -4.91 -1.09 -23.67
N ASN A 186 -3.90 -1.61 -22.96
CA ASN A 186 -2.84 -2.39 -23.56
C ASN A 186 -2.16 -3.34 -22.54
N GLY A 187 -1.22 -4.15 -23.00
CA GLY A 187 -0.44 -5.06 -22.18
C GLY A 187 -0.67 -6.53 -22.52
N THR A 188 -0.21 -7.40 -21.63
CA THR A 188 -0.29 -8.86 -21.84
C THR A 188 -1.19 -9.49 -20.79
N TRP A 189 -2.22 -10.18 -21.25
CA TRP A 189 -3.08 -11.03 -20.45
C TRP A 189 -2.69 -12.49 -20.62
N TYR A 190 -2.25 -13.15 -19.55
CA TYR A 190 -1.89 -14.57 -19.64
C TYR A 190 -3.07 -15.49 -19.40
N ASN A 191 -3.81 -15.32 -18.31
CA ASN A 191 -4.90 -16.22 -17.95
C ASN A 191 -5.92 -15.56 -17.01
N GLY A 192 -7.02 -16.23 -16.73
CA GLY A 192 -8.06 -15.80 -15.80
C GLY A 192 -9.43 -15.67 -16.44
N THR A 193 -10.34 -15.01 -15.73
CA THR A 193 -11.70 -14.79 -16.19
C THR A 193 -11.95 -13.31 -16.47
N TRP A 194 -12.29 -13.01 -17.70
CA TRP A 194 -12.81 -11.71 -18.12
C TRP A 194 -14.33 -11.76 -18.14
N ASN A 195 -14.97 -11.04 -17.23
CA ASN A 195 -16.44 -11.03 -17.17
C ASN A 195 -17.04 -10.00 -18.13
N ASN A 196 -16.56 -8.75 -18.10
CA ASN A 196 -17.08 -7.66 -18.92
C ASN A 196 -16.05 -6.53 -19.08
N GLY A 197 -16.36 -5.52 -19.86
CA GLY A 197 -15.58 -4.31 -20.06
C GLY A 197 -15.10 -4.13 -21.50
N THR A 198 -14.19 -3.19 -21.69
CA THR A 198 -13.64 -2.85 -23.01
C THR A 198 -12.17 -3.25 -23.09
N TRP A 199 -11.84 -4.10 -24.03
CA TRP A 199 -10.48 -4.43 -24.43
C TRP A 199 -10.10 -3.61 -25.66
N ASN A 200 -9.19 -2.67 -25.52
CA ASN A 200 -8.76 -1.82 -26.63
C ASN A 200 -7.66 -2.48 -27.46
N ASN A 201 -6.59 -2.94 -26.81
CA ASN A 201 -5.44 -3.54 -27.48
C ASN A 201 -4.63 -4.45 -26.54
N GLY A 202 -3.60 -5.10 -27.05
CA GLY A 202 -2.68 -5.96 -26.30
C GLY A 202 -2.72 -7.41 -26.72
N THR A 203 -2.10 -8.28 -25.94
CA THR A 203 -2.03 -9.71 -26.22
C THR A 203 -2.82 -10.53 -25.19
N TRP A 204 -3.79 -11.28 -25.68
CA TRP A 204 -4.54 -12.28 -24.92
C TRP A 204 -3.95 -13.68 -25.17
N HIS A 205 -3.44 -14.32 -24.12
CA HIS A 205 -2.90 -15.69 -24.26
C HIS A 205 -3.96 -16.76 -24.04
N ASP A 206 -4.61 -16.78 -22.88
CA ASP A 206 -5.64 -17.78 -22.55
C ASP A 206 -6.62 -17.28 -21.48
N GLY A 207 -7.57 -18.10 -21.09
CA GLY A 207 -8.58 -17.80 -20.08
C GLY A 207 -10.00 -17.74 -20.63
N THR A 208 -10.94 -17.39 -19.77
CA THR A 208 -12.34 -17.32 -20.11
C THR A 208 -12.77 -15.90 -20.41
N TRP A 209 -13.21 -15.63 -21.62
CA TRP A 209 -13.88 -14.39 -22.00
C TRP A 209 -15.40 -14.60 -21.98
N LYS A 210 -16.13 -13.87 -21.12
CA LYS A 210 -17.60 -13.98 -21.06
C LYS A 210 -18.29 -12.99 -21.99
N LYS A 211 -18.11 -11.69 -21.76
CA LYS A 211 -18.72 -10.61 -22.57
C LYS A 211 -17.87 -9.35 -22.56
N GLY A 212 -18.32 -8.33 -23.28
CA GLY A 212 -17.64 -7.03 -23.41
C GLY A 212 -17.15 -6.78 -24.83
N SER A 213 -16.53 -5.64 -25.04
CA SER A 213 -16.05 -5.22 -26.35
C SER A 213 -14.59 -5.57 -26.57
N TRP A 214 -14.28 -6.30 -27.63
CA TRP A 214 -12.94 -6.49 -28.15
C TRP A 214 -12.71 -5.58 -29.34
N LYS A 215 -11.78 -4.63 -29.27
CA LYS A 215 -11.50 -3.73 -30.40
C LYS A 215 -10.32 -4.20 -31.23
N ASN A 216 -9.17 -4.43 -30.62
CA ASN A 216 -7.96 -4.78 -31.34
C ASN A 216 -7.03 -5.69 -30.50
N GLY A 217 -5.92 -6.11 -31.05
CA GLY A 217 -4.87 -6.88 -30.38
C GLY A 217 -4.76 -8.33 -30.85
N THR A 218 -3.82 -9.05 -30.26
CA THR A 218 -3.49 -10.41 -30.62
C THR A 218 -4.22 -11.40 -29.70
N TRP A 219 -4.99 -12.32 -30.30
CA TRP A 219 -5.63 -13.43 -29.62
C TRP A 219 -4.83 -14.72 -29.85
N LYS A 220 -4.23 -15.27 -28.81
CA LYS A 220 -3.40 -16.51 -28.88
C LYS A 220 -4.09 -17.75 -28.32
N SER A 221 -5.25 -17.63 -27.67
CA SER A 221 -5.96 -18.80 -27.16
C SER A 221 -6.36 -19.75 -28.29
N LYS A 222 -5.94 -21.01 -28.12
CA LYS A 222 -6.33 -22.10 -29.03
C LYS A 222 -7.64 -22.78 -28.61
N LYS A 223 -8.07 -22.54 -27.36
CA LYS A 223 -9.26 -23.18 -26.77
C LYS A 223 -10.54 -22.43 -27.03
N ASN A 224 -10.45 -21.11 -27.17
CA ASN A 224 -11.60 -20.23 -27.28
C ASN A 224 -11.50 -19.35 -28.52
N LEU A 225 -12.64 -19.11 -29.18
CA LEU A 225 -12.71 -18.14 -30.26
C LEU A 225 -12.59 -16.70 -29.71
N ARG A 226 -11.94 -15.84 -30.48
CA ARG A 226 -11.88 -14.41 -30.19
C ARG A 226 -13.30 -13.83 -30.09
N PRO A 227 -13.57 -12.87 -29.17
CA PRO A 227 -14.94 -12.39 -28.92
C PRO A 227 -15.70 -11.87 -30.14
N ASP A 228 -15.03 -11.16 -31.05
CA ASP A 228 -15.59 -10.63 -32.29
C ASP A 228 -15.88 -11.71 -33.36
N LYS A 229 -15.44 -12.94 -33.14
CA LYS A 229 -15.68 -14.11 -33.99
C LYS A 229 -16.73 -15.06 -33.41
N ARG A 230 -17.32 -14.72 -32.26
CA ARG A 230 -18.42 -15.48 -31.68
C ARG A 230 -19.74 -14.97 -32.29
N LYS A 231 -20.46 -15.86 -32.96
CA LYS A 231 -21.84 -15.62 -33.45
C LYS A 231 -22.86 -15.82 -32.35
#